data_d4271ce0c99d75cbbe7de56e9182102c
#
_entry.id   d4271ce0c99d75cbbe7de56e9182102c
#
_cell.length_a   1.000
_cell.length_b   1.000
_cell.length_c   1.000
_cell.angle_alpha   90.00
_cell.angle_beta   90.00
_cell.angle_gamma   90.00
#
_symmetry.space_group_name_H-M   'P 1'
#
loop_
_entity.id
_entity.type
_entity.pdbx_description
1 polymer ?
#
loop_
_entity_poly.entity_id
_entity_poly.type
_entity_poly.pdbx_seq_one_letter_code
_entity_poly.pdbx_strand_id
1 'polypeptide(L)'
;MDFGLTETMIKKIGWHLRHFPQVETAILFGSRGKGNFREDSDIDLALKGDGITDDMLHDIQQTLSQTTIPYKFDVVIYDKITDPDLLEHIQQVGKIFYEKKNCAIQHRRYQLFRYSIPVDSQLILRN
;
A
#
# COMPACT_ATOMS: atom_id res chain seq x y z
N MET A 1 -13.21 9.74 -6.84
CA MET A 1 -13.00 9.00 -5.64
C MET A 1 -12.52 7.64 -5.96
N ASP A 2 -11.33 7.34 -5.59
CA ASP A 2 -10.74 6.05 -5.87
C ASP A 2 -10.88 5.15 -4.67
N PHE A 3 -11.22 3.90 -4.90
CA PHE A 3 -11.35 2.90 -3.84
C PHE A 3 -12.38 3.31 -2.78
N GLY A 4 -13.29 4.21 -3.14
CA GLY A 4 -14.25 4.73 -2.18
C GLY A 4 -13.64 5.75 -1.22
N LEU A 5 -12.45 6.26 -1.53
CA LEU A 5 -11.77 7.24 -0.69
C LEU A 5 -11.66 8.56 -1.44
N THR A 6 -11.75 9.65 -0.71
CA THR A 6 -11.58 10.96 -1.35
C THR A 6 -10.12 11.19 -1.65
N GLU A 7 -9.85 12.08 -2.55
CA GLU A 7 -8.48 12.44 -2.88
C GLU A 7 -7.74 12.97 -1.64
N THR A 8 -8.44 13.71 -0.81
CA THR A 8 -7.85 14.23 0.42
C THR A 8 -7.43 13.10 1.35
N MET A 9 -8.25 12.06 1.48
CA MET A 9 -7.92 10.91 2.30
C MET A 9 -6.70 10.19 1.76
N ILE A 10 -6.64 9.97 0.45
CA ILE A 10 -5.52 9.29 -0.17
C ILE A 10 -4.23 10.07 0.05
N LYS A 11 -4.28 11.37 -0.13
CA LYS A 11 -3.10 12.21 0.07
C LYS A 11 -2.65 12.21 1.52
N LYS A 12 -3.61 12.22 2.44
CA LYS A 12 -3.29 12.22 3.87
C LYS A 12 -2.60 10.93 4.27
N ILE A 13 -3.08 9.80 3.80
CA ILE A 13 -2.46 8.52 4.09
C ILE A 13 -1.03 8.49 3.54
N GLY A 14 -0.85 8.93 2.31
CA GLY A 14 0.49 8.98 1.70
C GLY A 14 1.42 9.91 2.45
N TRP A 15 0.90 11.04 2.92
CA TRP A 15 1.69 11.99 3.68
C TRP A 15 2.24 11.35 4.96
N HIS A 16 1.40 10.60 5.67
CA HIS A 16 1.86 9.91 6.87
C HIS A 16 2.86 8.81 6.55
N LEU A 17 2.63 8.05 5.48
CA LEU A 17 3.53 6.95 5.12
C LEU A 17 4.92 7.48 4.75
N ARG A 18 5.00 8.67 4.20
CA ARG A 18 6.30 9.24 3.85
C ARG A 18 7.20 9.51 5.04
N HIS A 19 6.62 9.56 6.24
CA HIS A 19 7.43 9.76 7.44
C HIS A 19 8.08 8.47 7.91
N PHE A 20 7.83 7.36 7.22
CA PHE A 20 8.45 6.08 7.52
C PHE A 20 9.26 5.67 6.31
N PRO A 21 10.51 6.10 6.21
CA PRO A 21 11.30 5.89 4.99
C PRO A 21 11.53 4.43 4.63
N GLN A 22 11.36 3.51 5.58
CA GLN A 22 11.49 2.09 5.28
C GLN A 22 10.32 1.58 4.44
N VAL A 23 9.19 2.29 4.41
CA VAL A 23 8.04 1.87 3.62
C VAL A 23 8.26 2.33 2.19
N GLU A 24 8.43 1.39 1.30
CA GLU A 24 8.64 1.70 -0.11
C GLU A 24 7.34 1.68 -0.90
N THR A 25 6.47 0.76 -0.58
CA THR A 25 5.22 0.62 -1.30
C THR A 25 4.13 0.20 -0.33
N ALA A 26 2.93 0.73 -0.51
CA ALA A 26 1.77 0.27 0.22
C ALA A 26 0.75 -0.23 -0.80
N ILE A 27 0.29 -1.45 -0.61
CA ILE A 27 -0.64 -2.10 -1.52
C ILE A 27 -2.00 -2.18 -0.84
N LEU A 28 -3.01 -1.60 -1.47
CA LEU A 28 -4.37 -1.66 -0.95
C LEU A 28 -4.99 -2.97 -1.41
N PHE A 29 -5.56 -3.71 -0.49
CA PHE A 29 -6.19 -4.98 -0.82
C PHE A 29 -7.54 -5.08 -0.11
N GLY A 30 -8.07 -6.26 0.05
CA GLY A 30 -9.36 -6.45 0.68
C GLY A 30 -10.47 -5.94 -0.23
N SER A 31 -11.59 -5.57 0.34
CA SER A 31 -12.74 -5.18 -0.46
C SER A 31 -12.52 -3.91 -1.25
N ARG A 32 -11.77 -2.96 -0.70
CA ARG A 32 -11.51 -1.72 -1.44
C ARG A 32 -10.57 -1.95 -2.62
N GLY A 33 -9.59 -2.82 -2.46
CA GLY A 33 -8.73 -3.19 -3.57
C GLY A 33 -9.47 -3.95 -4.63
N LYS A 34 -10.38 -4.84 -4.19
CA LYS A 34 -11.13 -5.67 -5.10
C LYS A 34 -12.24 -4.89 -5.81
N GLY A 35 -12.73 -3.83 -5.20
CA GLY A 35 -13.76 -3.01 -5.83
C GLY A 35 -15.17 -3.27 -5.34
N ASN A 36 -15.37 -4.25 -4.45
CA ASN A 36 -16.69 -4.55 -3.94
C ASN A 36 -16.88 -4.05 -2.52
N PHE A 37 -16.26 -2.90 -2.20
CA PHE A 37 -16.31 -2.35 -0.87
C PHE A 37 -17.66 -1.71 -0.56
N ARG A 38 -17.89 -1.57 0.73
CA ARG A 38 -19.03 -0.82 1.21
C ARG A 38 -18.52 0.48 1.77
N GLU A 39 -19.44 1.36 2.11
CA GLU A 39 -19.12 2.66 2.61
C GLU A 39 -18.26 2.60 3.86
N ASP A 40 -18.47 1.61 4.72
CA ASP A 40 -17.75 1.48 5.96
C ASP A 40 -16.64 0.41 5.92
N SER A 41 -16.25 -0.01 4.74
CA SER A 41 -15.20 -1.03 4.63
C SER A 41 -13.87 -0.54 5.20
N ASP A 42 -13.13 -1.45 5.80
CA ASP A 42 -11.80 -1.13 6.35
C ASP A 42 -10.84 -0.80 5.21
N ILE A 43 -9.76 -0.12 5.57
CA ILE A 43 -8.68 0.15 4.64
C ILE A 43 -7.57 -0.85 4.96
N ASP A 44 -7.36 -1.80 4.07
CA ASP A 44 -6.38 -2.87 4.25
C ASP A 44 -5.12 -2.58 3.43
N LEU A 45 -4.00 -2.41 4.10
CA LEU A 45 -2.74 -2.06 3.45
C LEU A 45 -1.66 -3.08 3.77
N ALA A 46 -0.95 -3.52 2.75
CA ALA A 46 0.23 -4.37 2.91
C ALA A 46 1.45 -3.53 2.56
N LEU A 47 2.39 -3.43 3.48
CA LEU A 47 3.56 -2.59 3.31
C LEU A 47 4.75 -3.40 2.85
N LYS A 48 5.45 -2.89 1.85
CA LYS A 48 6.67 -3.50 1.35
C LYS A 48 7.83 -2.55 1.57
N GLY A 49 8.97 -3.08 1.89
CA GLY A 49 10.18 -2.29 2.07
C GLY A 49 11.16 -3.01 2.96
N ASP A 50 12.39 -2.57 2.94
CA ASP A 50 13.43 -3.17 3.77
C ASP A 50 13.40 -2.55 5.14
N GLY A 51 13.53 -3.40 6.14
CA GLY A 51 13.69 -2.88 7.51
C GLY A 51 12.43 -2.45 8.21
N ILE A 52 11.27 -2.86 7.72
CA ILE A 52 10.04 -2.55 8.43
C ILE A 52 9.93 -3.53 9.59
N THR A 53 9.94 -3.01 10.81
CA THR A 53 9.86 -3.84 12.01
C THR A 53 8.44 -3.85 12.54
N ASP A 54 8.16 -4.76 13.46
CA ASP A 54 6.86 -4.82 14.09
C ASP A 54 6.57 -3.55 14.90
N ASP A 55 7.58 -2.97 15.53
CA ASP A 55 7.39 -1.72 16.26
C ASP A 55 7.01 -0.59 15.30
N MET A 56 7.65 -0.56 14.15
CA MET A 56 7.32 0.43 13.14
C MET A 56 5.91 0.21 12.61
N LEU A 57 5.53 -1.04 12.40
CA LEU A 57 4.17 -1.36 11.97
C LEU A 57 3.15 -0.83 12.97
N HIS A 58 3.43 -1.03 14.25
CA HIS A 58 2.55 -0.53 15.30
C HIS A 58 2.43 0.99 15.25
N ASP A 59 3.54 1.69 15.05
CA ASP A 59 3.53 3.14 14.97
C ASP A 59 2.73 3.62 13.75
N ILE A 60 2.88 2.94 12.63
CA ILE A 60 2.13 3.28 11.42
C ILE A 60 0.64 3.08 11.66
N GLN A 61 0.28 1.93 12.24
CA GLN A 61 -1.11 1.61 12.54
C GLN A 61 -1.71 2.68 13.47
N GLN A 62 -0.97 3.08 14.49
CA GLN A 62 -1.45 4.09 15.42
C GLN A 62 -1.60 5.45 14.74
N THR A 63 -0.61 5.81 13.94
CA THR A 63 -0.63 7.09 13.26
C THR A 63 -1.83 7.21 12.34
N LEU A 64 -2.09 6.17 11.56
CA LEU A 64 -3.22 6.20 10.64
C LEU A 64 -4.56 6.16 11.38
N SER A 65 -4.62 5.43 12.49
CA SER A 65 -5.85 5.33 13.27
C SER A 65 -6.20 6.64 13.97
N GLN A 66 -5.24 7.52 14.15
CA GLN A 66 -5.48 8.80 14.81
C GLN A 66 -5.84 9.91 13.83
N THR A 67 -5.92 9.62 12.56
CA THR A 67 -6.33 10.62 11.58
C THR A 67 -7.84 10.83 11.65
N THR A 68 -8.32 11.84 10.96
CA THR A 68 -9.75 12.08 10.90
C THR A 68 -10.47 11.19 9.90
N ILE A 69 -9.73 10.30 9.22
CA ILE A 69 -10.32 9.37 8.28
C ILE A 69 -11.19 8.39 9.06
N PRO A 70 -12.47 8.27 8.72
CA PRO A 70 -13.43 7.55 9.57
C PRO A 70 -13.48 6.04 9.38
N TYR A 71 -12.45 5.47 8.80
CA TYR A 71 -12.41 4.04 8.54
C TYR A 71 -11.31 3.38 9.37
N LYS A 72 -11.51 2.10 9.68
CA LYS A 72 -10.51 1.36 10.40
C LYS A 72 -9.40 0.96 9.46
N PHE A 73 -8.18 0.98 9.94
CA PHE A 73 -7.02 0.57 9.17
C PHE A 73 -6.55 -0.80 9.64
N ASP A 74 -6.22 -1.66 8.69
CA ASP A 74 -5.61 -2.95 8.98
C ASP A 74 -4.33 -3.01 8.16
N VAL A 75 -3.20 -2.88 8.82
CA VAL A 75 -1.91 -2.74 8.15
C VAL A 75 -1.04 -3.94 8.47
N VAL A 76 -0.50 -4.56 7.42
CA VAL A 76 0.37 -5.73 7.58
C VAL A 76 1.67 -5.52 6.83
N ILE A 77 2.70 -6.29 7.17
CA ILE A 77 3.97 -6.25 6.46
C ILE A 77 3.94 -7.39 5.44
N TYR A 78 4.05 -7.04 4.18
CA TYR A 78 3.91 -8.00 3.09
C TYR A 78 4.87 -9.18 3.24
N ASP A 79 6.13 -8.90 3.52
CA ASP A 79 7.15 -9.95 3.58
C ASP A 79 6.98 -10.90 4.76
N LYS A 80 6.16 -10.53 5.74
CA LYS A 80 5.91 -11.38 6.89
C LYS A 80 4.62 -12.17 6.80
N ILE A 81 3.89 -12.05 5.71
CA ILE A 81 2.66 -12.80 5.53
C ILE A 81 3.01 -14.24 5.24
N THR A 82 2.46 -15.15 6.02
CA THR A 82 2.71 -16.58 5.82
C THR A 82 1.50 -17.31 5.24
N ASP A 83 0.33 -16.70 5.31
CA ASP A 83 -0.88 -17.33 4.81
C ASP A 83 -0.92 -17.27 3.28
N PRO A 84 -0.85 -18.41 2.59
CA PRO A 84 -0.82 -18.38 1.12
C PRO A 84 -2.10 -17.84 0.51
N ASP A 85 -3.23 -17.99 1.18
CA ASP A 85 -4.48 -17.47 0.66
C ASP A 85 -4.47 -15.94 0.68
N LEU A 86 -3.93 -15.35 1.73
CA LEU A 86 -3.84 -13.92 1.82
C LEU A 86 -2.87 -13.37 0.78
N LEU A 87 -1.73 -14.04 0.61
CA LEU A 87 -0.77 -13.63 -0.40
C LEU A 87 -1.39 -13.67 -1.79
N GLU A 88 -2.12 -14.73 -2.09
CA GLU A 88 -2.76 -14.84 -3.39
C GLU A 88 -3.79 -13.75 -3.60
N HIS A 89 -4.59 -13.47 -2.57
CA HIS A 89 -5.59 -12.40 -2.63
C HIS A 89 -4.92 -11.07 -2.93
N ILE A 90 -3.83 -10.75 -2.23
CA ILE A 90 -3.14 -9.48 -2.45
C ILE A 90 -2.57 -9.42 -3.86
N GLN A 91 -2.03 -10.52 -4.35
CA GLN A 91 -1.47 -10.55 -5.69
C GLN A 91 -2.52 -10.39 -6.77
N GLN A 92 -3.72 -10.88 -6.52
CA GLN A 92 -4.79 -10.79 -7.50
C GLN A 92 -5.53 -9.48 -7.48
N VAL A 93 -5.81 -8.93 -6.31
CA VAL A 93 -6.63 -7.74 -6.21
C VAL A 93 -5.90 -6.50 -5.71
N GLY A 94 -4.65 -6.64 -5.31
CA GLY A 94 -3.92 -5.52 -4.74
C GLY A 94 -3.68 -4.41 -5.72
N LYS A 95 -3.75 -3.18 -5.24
CA LYS A 95 -3.48 -2.01 -6.05
C LYS A 95 -2.40 -1.21 -5.35
N ILE A 96 -1.42 -0.75 -6.10
CA ILE A 96 -0.40 0.09 -5.50
C ILE A 96 -1.04 1.41 -5.13
N PHE A 97 -1.04 1.68 -3.84
CA PHE A 97 -1.70 2.84 -3.29
C PHE A 97 -0.71 3.95 -2.99
N TYR A 98 0.49 3.60 -2.61
CA TYR A 98 1.52 4.55 -2.27
C TYR A 98 2.87 3.99 -2.70
N GLU A 99 3.70 4.83 -3.27
CA GLU A 99 5.02 4.44 -3.69
C GLU A 99 5.98 5.55 -3.34
N LYS A 100 7.06 5.21 -2.63
CA LYS A 100 8.04 6.19 -2.24
C LYS A 100 8.75 6.70 -3.48
N LYS A 101 8.83 8.01 -3.61
CA LYS A 101 9.46 8.53 -4.73
C LYS A 101 10.92 8.43 -4.65
N ASN A 102 11.56 7.95 -5.69
CA ASN A 102 12.86 7.73 -5.66
C ASN A 102 13.44 8.25 -6.82
N CYS A 103 13.60 9.27 -7.01
CA CYS A 103 14.15 9.83 -8.05
C CYS A 103 13.67 9.51 -9.31
N ALA A 104 14.28 9.14 -10.04
CA ALA A 104 14.05 9.05 -11.27
C ALA A 104 13.07 8.34 -11.83
N ILE A 105 12.70 7.36 -11.45
CA ILE A 105 11.93 6.59 -12.14
C ILE A 105 10.71 6.39 -11.83
N GLN A 106 10.19 6.78 -11.16
CA GLN A 106 9.15 6.35 -10.82
C GLN A 106 7.97 6.58 -11.31
N HIS A 107 7.56 7.25 -11.58
CA HIS A 107 6.32 7.58 -11.80
C HIS A 107 5.53 6.74 -12.60
N ARG A 108 5.78 6.00 -13.40
CA ARG A 108 4.88 5.40 -14.16
C ARG A 108 4.57 4.14 -13.91
N ARG A 109 4.90 3.55 -13.01
CA ARG A 109 4.56 2.28 -12.87
C ARG A 109 3.79 2.02 -11.78
N TYR A 110 3.16 2.84 -11.13
CA TYR A 110 2.51 2.53 -9.95
C TYR A 110 1.35 1.68 -10.11
N GLN A 111 0.82 1.57 -11.19
CA GLN A 111 -0.36 0.84 -11.30
C GLN A 111 -0.17 -0.60 -11.50
N LEU A 112 0.99 -1.08 -11.65
CA LEU A 112 1.11 -2.43 -12.04
C LEU A 112 1.81 -3.31 -11.09
N PHE A 113 1.28 -3.42 -9.90
CA PHE A 113 1.89 -4.27 -8.93
C PHE A 113 2.17 -5.65 -9.47
N ARG A 114 1.25 -6.26 -10.19
CA ARG A 114 1.47 -7.58 -10.59
C ARG A 114 2.48 -7.72 -11.67
N TYR A 115 2.92 -6.66 -12.24
CA TYR A 115 3.92 -6.83 -13.18
C TYR A 115 5.23 -6.61 -12.62
N SER A 116 5.31 -6.25 -11.51
CA SER A 116 6.50 -5.97 -11.01
C SER A 116 7.36 -6.94 -11.06
N ILE A 117 7.61 -7.32 -11.67
CA ILE A 117 8.36 -8.26 -11.65
C ILE A 117 9.35 -8.00 -12.32
N PRO A 118 9.88 -7.74 -12.58
CA PRO A 118 10.70 -7.52 -12.91
C PRO A 118 11.18 -6.77 -13.45
N VAL A 119 10.98 -6.53 -13.91
CA VAL A 119 11.37 -5.88 -14.26
C VAL A 119 11.97 -5.06 -14.39
N ASP A 120 12.23 -5.26 -14.42
CA ASP A 120 12.62 -4.51 -14.44
C ASP A 120 13.05 -3.87 -14.73
N SER A 121 13.13 -4.23 -14.88
CA SER A 121 13.29 -3.76 -14.84
C SER A 121 13.51 -3.05 -15.38
N GLN A 122 13.49 -3.38 -15.72
CA GLN A 122 13.55 -2.90 -15.93
C GLN A 122 13.67 -2.12 -16.29
N LEU A 123 13.86 -2.52 -16.46
CA LEU A 123 13.82 -1.91 -16.55
C LEU A 123 13.99 -1.11 -16.86
N ILE A 124 14.23 -1.42 -17.06
CA ILE A 124 14.26 -0.78 -16.97
C ILE A 124 14.41 0.06 -17.52
N LEU A 125 14.53 -0.18 -17.75
CA LEU A 125 14.41 0.43 -17.85
C LEU A 125 14.26 1.25 -18.42
N ARG A 126 14.20 0.98 -18.81
CA ARG A 126 13.89 1.58 -18.89
C ARG A 126 13.68 2.26 -19.01
N ASN A 127 13.68 2.10 -19.23
CA ASN A 127 13.35 2.68 -18.85
C ASN A 127 13.22 2.86 -18.78
#